data_16c95bb3d16e0d42152214ca327b38d7
#
_entry.id   16c95bb3d16e0d42152214ca327b38d7
#
_cell.length_a   1.000
_cell.length_b   1.000
_cell.length_c   1.000
_cell.angle_alpha   90.00
_cell.angle_beta   90.00
_cell.angle_gamma   90.00
#
_symmetry.space_group_name_H-M   'P 1'
#
loop_
_entity.id
_entity.type
_entity.pdbx_description
1 polymer ?
#
loop_
_entity_poly.entity_id
_entity_poly.type
_entity_poly.pdbx_seq_one_letter_code
_entity_poly.pdbx_strand_id
1 'polypeptide(L)'
;LATVAQQCVFDTGRTFGNRRTSEWTNTGESFGALIRRSPDLLKAVDDQRIGRGKPTVPVLLESAPADTDVPYAQVRQLYDEWRGKGVPVTMTVDGTPPLPGGWTHNVGMMTNLMPAVSYLLEALSD
;
A
#
# COMPACT_ATOMS: atom_id res chain seq x y z
N LEU A 1 -15.60 -7.55 14.48
CA LEU A 1 -15.04 -8.62 13.64
C LEU A 1 -16.15 -9.43 12.93
N ALA A 2 -17.27 -9.78 13.61
CA ALA A 2 -18.37 -10.51 12.98
C ALA A 2 -18.95 -9.78 11.76
N THR A 3 -19.08 -8.46 11.81
CA THR A 3 -19.57 -7.63 10.71
C THR A 3 -18.66 -7.74 9.47
N VAL A 4 -17.34 -7.70 9.65
CA VAL A 4 -16.38 -7.79 8.55
C VAL A 4 -16.43 -9.16 7.86
N ALA A 5 -16.61 -10.24 8.63
CA ALA A 5 -16.68 -11.60 8.10
C ALA A 5 -17.91 -11.85 7.20
N GLN A 6 -18.91 -10.97 7.25
CA GLN A 6 -20.15 -11.08 6.51
C GLN A 6 -20.27 -10.06 5.36
N GLN A 7 -19.25 -9.23 5.16
CA GLN A 7 -19.25 -8.18 4.16
C GLN A 7 -18.22 -8.45 3.06
N CYS A 8 -18.53 -8.06 1.84
CA CYS A 8 -17.52 -8.00 0.78
C CYS A 8 -16.65 -6.73 0.93
N VAL A 9 -15.55 -6.66 0.17
CA VAL A 9 -14.56 -5.57 0.26
C VAL A 9 -15.19 -4.18 0.14
N PHE A 10 -16.11 -4.00 -0.80
CA PHE A 10 -16.75 -2.70 -1.01
C PHE A 10 -17.66 -2.27 0.15
N ASP A 11 -18.39 -3.20 0.75
CA ASP A 11 -19.24 -2.92 1.90
C ASP A 11 -18.40 -2.64 3.14
N THR A 12 -17.29 -3.34 3.29
CA THR A 12 -16.30 -3.08 4.35
C THR A 12 -15.74 -1.66 4.22
N GLY A 13 -15.38 -1.22 3.01
CA GLY A 13 -14.93 0.14 2.75
C GLY A 13 -15.97 1.20 3.12
N ARG A 14 -17.25 0.98 2.82
CA ARG A 14 -18.35 1.89 3.22
C ARG A 14 -18.55 1.94 4.73
N THR A 15 -18.44 0.80 5.40
CA THR A 15 -18.68 0.69 6.85
C THR A 15 -17.54 1.31 7.67
N PHE A 16 -16.30 1.07 7.26
CA PHE A 16 -15.10 1.40 8.04
C PHE A 16 -14.24 2.50 7.44
N GLY A 17 -14.43 2.83 6.16
CA GLY A 17 -13.67 3.87 5.48
C GLY A 17 -13.86 5.25 6.12
N ASN A 18 -12.78 6.03 6.19
CA ASN A 18 -12.75 7.39 6.74
C ASN A 18 -13.17 7.51 8.22
N ARG A 19 -13.18 6.40 8.96
CA ARG A 19 -13.48 6.41 10.40
C ARG A 19 -12.20 6.36 11.22
N ARG A 20 -12.29 6.88 12.44
CA ARG A 20 -11.18 6.80 13.40
C ARG A 20 -11.10 5.40 14.00
N THR A 21 -9.93 4.79 14.00
CA THR A 21 -9.74 3.45 14.57
C THR A 21 -9.97 3.40 16.09
N SER A 22 -9.94 4.55 16.78
CA SER A 22 -10.33 4.68 18.18
C SER A 22 -11.80 4.33 18.45
N GLU A 23 -12.67 4.43 17.44
CA GLU A 23 -14.08 4.04 17.55
C GLU A 23 -14.28 2.51 17.58
N TRP A 24 -13.25 1.74 17.24
CA TRP A 24 -13.32 0.28 17.13
C TRP A 24 -12.58 -0.44 18.25
N THR A 25 -12.03 0.30 19.18
CA THR A 25 -11.29 -0.26 20.32
C THR A 25 -12.10 -0.09 21.61
N ASN A 26 -12.05 -1.07 22.50
CA ASN A 26 -12.71 -1.00 23.80
C ASN A 26 -12.12 0.09 24.71
N THR A 27 -10.91 0.55 24.42
CA THR A 27 -10.18 1.56 25.20
C THR A 27 -10.37 2.98 24.65
N GLY A 28 -10.96 3.14 23.46
CA GLY A 28 -11.03 4.43 22.77
C GLY A 28 -9.70 4.93 22.20
N GLU A 29 -8.65 4.12 22.26
CA GLU A 29 -7.34 4.43 21.68
C GLU A 29 -7.31 4.05 20.19
N SER A 30 -6.53 4.78 19.39
CA SER A 30 -6.30 4.41 18.01
C SER A 30 -5.47 3.11 17.90
N PHE A 31 -5.63 2.35 16.82
CA PHE A 31 -4.79 1.18 16.56
C PHE A 31 -3.30 1.53 16.59
N GLY A 32 -2.91 2.67 16.03
CA GLY A 32 -1.52 3.11 16.08
C GLY A 32 -0.99 3.32 17.49
N ALA A 33 -1.82 3.81 18.43
CA ALA A 33 -1.45 3.95 19.83
C ALA A 33 -1.31 2.57 20.51
N LEU A 34 -2.25 1.66 20.28
CA LEU A 34 -2.21 0.29 20.81
C LEU A 34 -0.99 -0.48 20.33
N ILE A 35 -0.67 -0.40 19.04
CA ILE A 35 0.50 -1.06 18.44
C ILE A 35 1.78 -0.54 19.06
N ARG A 36 1.95 0.80 19.17
CA ARG A 36 3.18 1.39 19.72
C ARG A 36 3.45 1.04 21.19
N ARG A 37 2.43 0.80 21.98
CA ARG A 37 2.60 0.44 23.40
C ARG A 37 2.76 -1.07 23.66
N SER A 38 2.51 -1.90 22.64
CA SER A 38 2.66 -3.36 22.74
C SER A 38 3.86 -3.79 21.90
N PRO A 39 4.99 -4.20 22.52
CA PRO A 39 6.17 -4.65 21.80
C PRO A 39 5.88 -5.81 20.83
N ASP A 40 5.02 -6.75 21.22
CA ASP A 40 4.68 -7.90 20.39
C ASP A 40 3.85 -7.49 19.15
N LEU A 41 2.88 -6.59 19.32
CA LEU A 41 2.11 -6.07 18.20
C LEU A 41 2.99 -5.21 17.26
N LEU A 42 3.84 -4.38 17.84
CA LEU A 42 4.78 -3.57 17.06
C LEU A 42 5.71 -4.46 16.23
N LYS A 43 6.26 -5.51 16.88
CA LYS A 43 7.09 -6.49 16.16
C LYS A 43 6.31 -7.20 15.05
N ALA A 44 5.10 -7.66 15.32
CA ALA A 44 4.28 -8.35 14.32
C ALA A 44 3.98 -7.46 13.10
N VAL A 45 3.66 -6.19 13.33
CA VAL A 45 3.43 -5.22 12.24
C VAL A 45 4.73 -4.93 11.48
N ASP A 46 5.84 -4.73 12.19
CA ASP A 46 7.12 -4.47 11.56
C ASP A 46 7.61 -5.69 10.76
N ASP A 47 7.37 -6.91 11.22
CA ASP A 47 7.70 -8.14 10.48
C ASP A 47 6.94 -8.25 9.14
N GLN A 48 5.77 -7.64 9.03
CA GLN A 48 4.98 -7.57 7.79
C GLN A 48 5.36 -6.38 6.89
N ARG A 49 6.24 -5.49 7.34
CA ARG A 49 6.60 -4.30 6.57
C ARG A 49 7.34 -4.68 5.28
N ILE A 50 6.81 -4.23 4.15
CA ILE A 50 7.49 -4.32 2.86
C ILE A 50 8.77 -3.45 2.91
N GLY A 51 9.85 -3.91 2.27
CA GLY A 51 11.11 -3.16 2.19
C GLY A 51 12.19 -3.59 3.19
N ARG A 52 11.91 -4.47 4.14
CA ARG A 52 12.94 -5.04 5.04
C ARG A 52 13.98 -5.84 4.27
N GLY A 53 13.53 -6.68 3.34
CA GLY A 53 14.40 -7.43 2.46
C GLY A 53 15.01 -6.58 1.34
N LYS A 54 16.06 -7.10 0.74
CA LYS A 54 16.67 -6.58 -0.49
C LYS A 54 16.26 -7.49 -1.64
N PRO A 55 15.39 -7.06 -2.57
CA PRO A 55 15.13 -7.83 -3.79
C PRO A 55 16.41 -8.07 -4.57
N THR A 56 16.55 -9.26 -5.13
CA THR A 56 17.70 -9.67 -5.97
C THR A 56 17.41 -9.54 -7.46
N VAL A 57 16.21 -9.15 -7.81
CA VAL A 57 15.73 -8.96 -9.18
C VAL A 57 15.32 -7.51 -9.40
N PRO A 58 15.25 -7.03 -10.65
CA PRO A 58 14.70 -5.72 -10.97
C PRO A 58 13.26 -5.58 -10.47
N VAL A 59 12.92 -4.41 -9.96
CA VAL A 59 11.59 -4.11 -9.41
C VAL A 59 11.01 -2.87 -10.07
N LEU A 60 9.75 -2.94 -10.48
CA LEU A 60 8.96 -1.79 -10.87
C LEU A 60 7.99 -1.45 -9.73
N LEU A 61 7.98 -0.20 -9.31
CA LEU A 61 6.99 0.39 -8.41
C LEU A 61 6.14 1.39 -9.21
N GLU A 62 4.84 1.28 -9.08
CA GLU A 62 3.89 2.18 -9.72
C GLU A 62 2.96 2.76 -8.67
N SER A 63 2.71 4.07 -8.73
CA SER A 63 1.84 4.75 -7.77
C SER A 63 1.29 6.05 -8.32
N ALA A 64 0.06 6.37 -7.94
CA ALA A 64 -0.58 7.64 -8.26
C ALA A 64 -0.51 8.60 -7.05
N PRO A 65 -0.09 9.87 -7.22
CA PRO A 65 -0.04 10.84 -6.12
C PRO A 65 -1.40 11.11 -5.47
N ALA A 66 -2.48 10.90 -6.22
CA ALA A 66 -3.85 11.08 -5.75
C ALA A 66 -4.47 9.82 -5.12
N ASP A 67 -3.72 8.71 -5.04
CA ASP A 67 -4.17 7.48 -4.39
C ASP A 67 -4.29 7.69 -2.88
N THR A 68 -5.48 7.44 -2.34
CA THR A 68 -5.77 7.55 -0.91
C THR A 68 -5.73 6.20 -0.19
N ASP A 69 -5.78 5.10 -0.91
CA ASP A 69 -5.80 3.75 -0.36
C ASP A 69 -4.37 3.25 -0.11
N VAL A 70 -3.47 3.51 -1.08
CA VAL A 70 -2.03 3.29 -0.92
C VAL A 70 -1.29 4.62 -1.10
N PRO A 71 -0.98 5.33 -0.01
CA PRO A 71 -0.41 6.67 -0.09
C PRO A 71 0.93 6.71 -0.84
N TYR A 72 1.01 7.56 -1.86
CA TYR A 72 2.21 7.76 -2.69
C TYR A 72 3.50 7.93 -1.87
N ALA A 73 3.43 8.66 -0.76
CA ALA A 73 4.59 8.89 0.11
C ALA A 73 5.21 7.59 0.65
N GLN A 74 4.39 6.56 0.91
CA GLN A 74 4.88 5.26 1.39
C GLN A 74 5.58 4.48 0.26
N VAL A 75 5.03 4.53 -0.96
CA VAL A 75 5.66 3.89 -2.12
C VAL A 75 6.97 4.60 -2.48
N ARG A 76 6.99 5.93 -2.39
CA ARG A 76 8.19 6.73 -2.60
C ARG A 76 9.27 6.43 -1.55
N GLN A 77 8.91 6.30 -0.29
CA GLN A 77 9.83 5.89 0.76
C GLN A 77 10.43 4.51 0.47
N LEU A 78 9.61 3.54 0.06
CA LEU A 78 10.07 2.20 -0.31
C LEU A 78 11.06 2.25 -1.48
N TYR A 79 10.76 3.04 -2.50
CA TYR A 79 11.66 3.27 -3.64
C TYR A 79 13.03 3.79 -3.18
N ASP A 80 13.04 4.84 -2.34
CA ASP A 80 14.26 5.46 -1.84
C ASP A 80 15.07 4.49 -0.96
N GLU A 81 14.39 3.68 -0.10
CA GLU A 81 15.02 2.67 0.73
C GLU A 81 15.69 1.56 -0.11
N TRP A 82 14.99 1.03 -1.12
CA TRP A 82 15.54 -0.01 -1.98
C TRP A 82 16.66 0.51 -2.88
N ARG A 83 16.50 1.69 -3.43
CA ARG A 83 17.57 2.35 -4.21
C ARG A 83 18.82 2.58 -3.37
N GLY A 84 18.67 3.03 -2.14
CA GLY A 84 19.78 3.18 -1.18
C GLY A 84 20.48 1.88 -0.84
N LYS A 85 19.78 0.73 -0.92
CA LYS A 85 20.34 -0.62 -0.76
C LYS A 85 20.94 -1.19 -2.04
N GLY A 86 20.94 -0.43 -3.14
CA GLY A 86 21.46 -0.88 -4.45
C GLY A 86 20.57 -1.91 -5.14
N VAL A 87 19.25 -1.89 -4.90
CA VAL A 87 18.28 -2.66 -5.69
C VAL A 87 18.06 -1.95 -7.03
N PRO A 88 18.04 -2.66 -8.16
CA PRO A 88 17.62 -2.08 -9.44
C PRO A 88 16.11 -1.84 -9.41
N VAL A 89 15.71 -0.69 -8.89
CA VAL A 89 14.30 -0.30 -8.75
C VAL A 89 13.98 0.87 -9.66
N THR A 90 12.91 0.73 -10.42
CA THR A 90 12.29 1.78 -11.24
C THR A 90 11.00 2.22 -10.57
N MET A 91 10.68 3.50 -10.65
CA MET A 91 9.40 4.02 -10.18
C MET A 91 8.72 4.83 -11.28
N THR A 92 7.49 4.46 -11.59
CA THR A 92 6.60 5.23 -12.45
C THR A 92 5.53 5.93 -11.63
N VAL A 93 5.18 7.14 -12.05
CA VAL A 93 4.17 7.96 -11.41
C VAL A 93 2.98 8.07 -12.34
N ASP A 94 1.86 7.49 -11.92
CA ASP A 94 0.61 7.56 -12.66
C ASP A 94 -0.06 8.93 -12.43
N GLY A 95 -0.48 9.55 -13.52
CA GLY A 95 -1.19 10.83 -13.51
C GLY A 95 -2.70 10.73 -13.26
N THR A 96 -3.23 9.60 -12.82
CA THR A 96 -4.67 9.44 -12.50
C THR A 96 -5.09 10.51 -11.48
N PRO A 97 -6.09 11.35 -11.82
CA PRO A 97 -6.55 12.41 -10.92
C PRO A 97 -7.30 11.85 -9.72
N PRO A 98 -7.55 12.66 -8.68
CA PRO A 98 -8.42 12.27 -7.59
C PRO A 98 -9.82 11.92 -8.09
N LEU A 99 -10.28 10.71 -7.83
CA LEU A 99 -11.61 10.22 -8.20
C LEU A 99 -12.42 9.92 -6.94
N PRO A 100 -13.75 10.17 -6.95
CA PRO A 100 -14.60 9.90 -5.81
C PRO A 100 -14.60 8.43 -5.38
N GLY A 101 -14.80 8.16 -4.09
CA GLY A 101 -15.05 6.80 -3.58
C GLY A 101 -13.87 5.83 -3.67
N GLY A 102 -12.62 6.32 -3.71
CA GLY A 102 -11.43 5.46 -3.79
C GLY A 102 -11.15 4.92 -5.20
N TRP A 103 -11.89 5.38 -6.22
CA TRP A 103 -11.70 4.91 -7.60
C TRP A 103 -10.32 5.24 -8.18
N THR A 104 -9.62 6.24 -7.64
CA THR A 104 -8.25 6.56 -8.05
C THR A 104 -7.33 5.33 -7.97
N HIS A 105 -7.41 4.56 -6.88
CA HIS A 105 -6.64 3.34 -6.72
C HIS A 105 -6.94 2.31 -7.81
N ASN A 106 -8.23 2.02 -8.03
CA ASN A 106 -8.66 1.03 -9.02
C ASN A 106 -8.31 1.42 -10.46
N VAL A 107 -8.52 2.70 -10.81
CA VAL A 107 -8.19 3.22 -12.15
C VAL A 107 -6.67 3.22 -12.35
N GLY A 108 -5.89 3.67 -11.37
CA GLY A 108 -4.44 3.61 -11.40
C GLY A 108 -3.90 2.20 -11.63
N MET A 109 -4.46 1.19 -10.97
CA MET A 109 -4.11 -0.22 -11.25
C MET A 109 -4.35 -0.62 -12.71
N MET A 110 -5.45 -0.16 -13.31
CA MET A 110 -5.77 -0.50 -14.71
C MET A 110 -4.87 0.24 -15.71
N THR A 111 -4.58 1.52 -15.46
CA THR A 111 -3.70 2.33 -16.33
C THR A 111 -2.27 1.84 -16.31
N ASN A 112 -1.81 1.34 -15.17
CA ASN A 112 -0.46 0.82 -14.98
C ASN A 112 -0.26 -0.62 -15.47
N LEU A 113 -1.32 -1.33 -15.84
CA LEU A 113 -1.21 -2.73 -16.25
C LEU A 113 -0.31 -2.92 -17.48
N MET A 114 -0.46 -2.11 -18.52
CA MET A 114 0.36 -2.25 -19.75
C MET A 114 1.81 -1.86 -19.53
N PRO A 115 2.15 -0.76 -18.84
CA PRO A 115 3.52 -0.49 -18.43
C PRO A 115 4.16 -1.63 -17.63
N ALA A 116 3.42 -2.23 -16.68
CA ALA A 116 3.91 -3.36 -15.89
C ALA A 116 4.20 -4.60 -16.77
N VAL A 117 3.31 -4.92 -17.70
CA VAL A 117 3.52 -6.03 -18.67
C VAL A 117 4.74 -5.78 -19.54
N SER A 118 4.90 -4.56 -20.08
CA SER A 118 6.06 -4.19 -20.90
C SER A 118 7.37 -4.34 -20.12
N TYR A 119 7.40 -3.83 -18.89
CA TYR A 119 8.55 -3.98 -18.00
C TYR A 119 8.92 -5.46 -17.74
N LEU A 120 7.92 -6.31 -17.48
CA LEU A 120 8.14 -7.74 -17.27
C LEU A 120 8.69 -8.42 -18.53
N LEU A 121 8.15 -8.09 -19.71
CA LEU A 121 8.64 -8.66 -20.98
C LEU A 121 10.09 -8.26 -21.24
N GLU A 122 10.47 -7.01 -20.98
CA GLU A 122 11.85 -6.55 -21.09
C GLU A 122 12.76 -7.30 -20.11
N ALA A 123 12.37 -7.39 -18.84
CA ALA A 123 13.16 -8.07 -17.80
C ALA A 123 13.31 -9.60 -18.02
N LEU A 124 12.43 -10.21 -18.81
CA LEU A 124 12.51 -11.65 -19.15
C LEU A 124 13.25 -11.92 -20.46
N SER A 125 13.60 -10.86 -21.21
CA SER A 125 14.27 -10.99 -22.52
C SER A 125 15.80 -10.94 -22.42
N ASP A 126 16.31 -10.53 -21.26
CA ASP A 126 17.73 -10.47 -20.90
C ASP A 126 18.17 -11.77 -20.21
#